data_f4f42d5769363b1ed8a7aae8b1b96c51
#
_entry.id   f4f42d5769363b1ed8a7aae8b1b96c51
#
_cell.length_a   1.000
_cell.length_b   1.000
_cell.length_c   1.000
_cell.angle_alpha   90.00
_cell.angle_beta   90.00
_cell.angle_gamma   90.00
#
_symmetry.space_group_name_H-M   'P 1'
#
loop_
_entity.id
_entity.type
_entity.pdbx_description
1 polymer ?
#
loop_
_entity_poly.entity_id
_entity_poly.type
_entity_poly.pdbx_seq_one_letter_code
_entity_poly.pdbx_strand_id
1 'polypeptide(L)'
;SLDADIQQLLTRWKNLSSKLKQIDKYPTKVLSEINRSSSILRDIFDDSFTGIYVDDAEIQNEITDYLETIAPDKKSIVKLYENHLPIFEKFGIERQIKTSFGKTVSMQKGAYLVIEHTEALHVIDVNSGNRSNRSKNQEETAMEVNLIAASEIARQLKLRDMGGIIVVDFIDLNTNTNRKKLFDHLINEMSADRTKHKILPPSRFGLIQITRQRVRPEMSIKTKEPSPNTSGEVEAPIVLIDKINTELSKI
;
A
#
# COMPACT_ATOMS: atom_id res chain seq x y z
N SER A 1 19.98 -17.62 0.45
CA SER A 1 20.13 -18.83 -0.38
C SER A 1 19.37 -19.99 0.29
N LEU A 2 18.97 -20.99 -0.48
CA LEU A 2 18.20 -22.15 0.03
C LEU A 2 18.89 -22.83 1.22
N ASP A 3 20.21 -22.92 1.19
CA ASP A 3 21.00 -23.51 2.29
C ASP A 3 20.90 -22.71 3.58
N ALA A 4 20.89 -21.38 3.51
CA ALA A 4 20.72 -20.51 4.67
C ALA A 4 19.33 -20.70 5.30
N ASP A 5 18.29 -20.83 4.50
CA ASP A 5 16.92 -21.04 4.95
C ASP A 5 16.79 -22.41 5.66
N ILE A 6 17.40 -23.45 5.09
CA ILE A 6 17.43 -24.80 5.70
C ILE A 6 18.16 -24.77 7.04
N GLN A 7 19.32 -24.13 7.14
CA GLN A 7 20.07 -24.01 8.39
C GLN A 7 19.29 -23.23 9.47
N GLN A 8 18.59 -22.19 9.07
CA GLN A 8 17.73 -21.40 9.96
C GLN A 8 16.57 -22.27 10.51
N LEU A 9 15.89 -23.02 9.65
CA LEU A 9 14.82 -23.92 10.05
C LEU A 9 15.32 -25.01 10.99
N LEU A 10 16.47 -25.60 10.73
CA LEU A 10 17.09 -26.61 11.61
C LEU A 10 17.46 -26.02 12.97
N THR A 11 17.99 -24.81 13.01
CA THR A 11 18.31 -24.11 14.26
C THR A 11 17.04 -23.82 15.07
N ARG A 12 15.98 -23.35 14.44
CA ARG A 12 14.67 -23.14 15.05
C ARG A 12 14.10 -24.43 15.62
N TRP A 13 14.19 -25.53 14.88
CA TRP A 13 13.73 -26.85 15.35
C TRP A 13 14.50 -27.33 16.57
N LYS A 14 15.83 -27.21 16.57
CA LYS A 14 16.67 -27.56 17.71
C LYS A 14 16.30 -26.75 18.96
N ASN A 15 16.13 -25.42 18.79
CA ASN A 15 15.74 -24.55 19.89
C ASN A 15 14.35 -24.87 20.44
N LEU A 16 13.38 -25.18 19.56
CA LEU A 16 12.05 -25.62 19.94
C LEU A 16 12.10 -26.91 20.73
N SER A 17 12.84 -27.91 20.25
CA SER A 17 12.98 -29.21 20.89
C SER A 17 13.65 -29.10 22.27
N SER A 18 14.60 -28.18 22.43
CA SER A 18 15.24 -27.91 23.72
C SER A 18 14.28 -27.25 24.72
N LYS A 19 13.50 -26.25 24.25
CA LYS A 19 12.48 -25.55 25.05
C LYS A 19 11.40 -26.53 25.53
N LEU A 20 10.92 -27.41 24.65
CA LEU A 20 9.91 -28.43 25.01
C LEU A 20 10.32 -29.32 26.15
N LYS A 21 11.61 -29.66 26.28
CA LYS A 21 12.16 -30.48 27.36
C LYS A 21 12.24 -29.74 28.70
N GLN A 22 12.17 -28.42 28.72
CA GLN A 22 12.33 -27.57 29.90
C GLN A 22 11.01 -27.00 30.42
N ILE A 23 9.88 -27.40 29.84
CA ILE A 23 8.56 -26.83 30.20
C ILE A 23 7.96 -27.68 31.34
N ASP A 24 7.78 -27.02 32.50
CA ASP A 24 7.13 -27.62 33.68
C ASP A 24 5.70 -27.11 33.89
N LYS A 25 5.27 -26.04 33.15
CA LYS A 25 3.95 -25.43 33.30
C LYS A 25 3.17 -25.43 31.99
N TYR A 26 1.88 -25.77 32.07
CA TYR A 26 0.94 -25.77 30.92
C TYR A 26 -0.26 -24.88 31.20
N PRO A 27 -0.78 -24.13 30.22
CA PRO A 27 -0.26 -23.92 28.85
C PRO A 27 0.94 -22.96 28.82
N THR A 28 1.96 -23.25 27.98
CA THR A 28 3.13 -22.41 27.77
C THR A 28 3.34 -22.17 26.28
N LYS A 29 3.54 -20.91 25.86
CA LYS A 29 3.86 -20.56 24.48
C LYS A 29 5.28 -20.98 24.13
N VAL A 30 5.43 -21.96 23.28
CA VAL A 30 6.72 -22.58 22.90
C VAL A 30 7.34 -21.94 21.69
N LEU A 31 6.52 -21.60 20.71
CA LEU A 31 6.93 -20.96 19.46
C LEU A 31 5.99 -19.81 19.13
N SER A 32 6.52 -18.73 18.60
CA SER A 32 5.78 -17.67 17.94
C SER A 32 6.09 -17.74 16.44
N GLU A 33 5.11 -17.51 15.61
CA GLU A 33 5.36 -17.27 14.20
C GLU A 33 6.27 -16.04 14.03
N ILE A 34 6.82 -15.87 12.81
CA ILE A 34 7.55 -14.65 12.45
C ILE A 34 6.63 -13.47 12.77
N ASN A 35 7.13 -12.52 13.55
CA ASN A 35 6.38 -11.35 13.93
C ASN A 35 5.93 -10.58 12.70
N ARG A 36 4.88 -9.79 12.84
CA ARG A 36 4.25 -9.07 11.72
C ARG A 36 5.25 -8.17 10.97
N SER A 37 6.15 -7.51 11.71
CA SER A 37 7.21 -6.64 11.18
C SER A 37 8.15 -7.38 10.24
N SER A 38 8.68 -8.51 10.69
CA SER A 38 9.58 -9.36 9.90
C SER A 38 8.87 -10.00 8.70
N SER A 39 7.58 -10.34 8.85
CA SER A 39 6.77 -10.86 7.75
C SER A 39 6.55 -9.82 6.66
N ILE A 40 6.26 -8.57 7.04
CA ILE A 40 6.12 -7.45 6.10
C ILE A 40 7.45 -7.21 5.37
N LEU A 41 8.57 -7.14 6.10
CA LEU A 41 9.88 -6.94 5.50
C LEU A 41 10.24 -8.05 4.51
N ARG A 42 9.96 -9.31 4.83
CA ARG A 42 10.17 -10.42 3.89
C ARG A 42 9.48 -10.20 2.55
N ASP A 43 8.30 -9.59 2.57
CA ASP A 43 7.48 -9.42 1.38
C ASP A 43 7.88 -8.17 0.56
N ILE A 44 8.36 -7.10 1.23
CA ILE A 44 8.59 -5.80 0.58
C ILE A 44 10.06 -5.36 0.52
N PHE A 45 10.94 -5.96 1.35
CA PHE A 45 12.34 -5.54 1.42
C PHE A 45 13.09 -5.80 0.12
N ASP A 46 13.80 -4.78 -0.36
CA ASP A 46 14.67 -4.82 -1.52
C ASP A 46 15.87 -3.87 -1.35
N ASP A 47 16.75 -3.81 -2.34
CA ASP A 47 17.96 -2.99 -2.30
C ASP A 47 17.71 -1.48 -2.29
N SER A 48 16.49 -1.03 -2.61
CA SER A 48 16.13 0.39 -2.62
C SER A 48 15.92 0.97 -1.21
N PHE A 49 15.81 0.11 -0.18
CA PHE A 49 15.64 0.57 1.19
C PHE A 49 16.89 1.31 1.69
N THR A 50 16.68 2.56 2.10
CA THR A 50 17.73 3.45 2.63
C THR A 50 17.63 3.67 4.14
N GLY A 51 16.48 3.35 4.75
CA GLY A 51 16.26 3.48 6.19
C GLY A 51 14.98 2.79 6.64
N ILE A 52 15.02 2.19 7.82
CA ILE A 52 13.87 1.64 8.54
C ILE A 52 13.84 2.33 9.90
N TYR A 53 12.77 3.06 10.18
CA TYR A 53 12.61 3.81 11.41
C TYR A 53 11.54 3.17 12.26
N VAL A 54 11.83 2.97 13.54
CA VAL A 54 10.96 2.27 14.50
C VAL A 54 10.96 3.05 15.80
N ASP A 55 9.80 3.25 16.42
CA ASP A 55 9.62 3.95 17.70
C ASP A 55 9.50 2.99 18.90
N ASP A 56 9.73 1.72 18.68
CA ASP A 56 9.74 0.67 19.70
C ASP A 56 11.07 -0.11 19.65
N ALA A 57 11.76 -0.20 20.79
CA ALA A 57 13.06 -0.84 20.89
C ALA A 57 13.02 -2.38 20.69
N GLU A 58 11.92 -3.05 21.09
CA GLU A 58 11.78 -4.48 20.89
C GLU A 58 11.60 -4.80 19.40
N ILE A 59 10.78 -4.00 18.70
CA ILE A 59 10.59 -4.13 17.25
C ILE A 59 11.89 -3.79 16.50
N GLN A 60 12.65 -2.79 16.96
CA GLN A 60 13.95 -2.47 16.37
C GLN A 60 14.91 -3.66 16.43
N ASN A 61 15.05 -4.27 17.62
CA ASN A 61 15.92 -5.42 17.79
C ASN A 61 15.48 -6.60 16.92
N GLU A 62 14.17 -6.88 16.89
CA GLU A 62 13.60 -7.94 16.05
C GLU A 62 13.92 -7.76 14.57
N ILE A 63 13.72 -6.52 14.05
CA ILE A 63 14.01 -6.20 12.65
C ILE A 63 15.52 -6.30 12.38
N THR A 64 16.35 -5.86 13.31
CA THR A 64 17.79 -5.94 13.20
C THR A 64 18.28 -7.39 13.12
N ASP A 65 17.79 -8.26 14.00
CA ASP A 65 18.10 -9.69 14.00
C ASP A 65 17.63 -10.37 12.70
N TYR A 66 16.45 -9.98 12.21
CA TYR A 66 15.94 -10.49 10.96
C TYR A 66 16.82 -10.06 9.78
N LEU A 67 17.20 -8.78 9.67
CA LEU A 67 18.09 -8.29 8.62
C LEU A 67 19.49 -8.87 8.74
N GLU A 68 20.00 -9.10 9.94
CA GLU A 68 21.29 -9.77 10.13
C GLU A 68 21.33 -11.17 9.50
N THR A 69 20.17 -11.83 9.42
CA THR A 69 20.04 -13.14 8.79
C THR A 69 19.95 -13.07 7.27
N ILE A 70 19.19 -12.10 6.70
CA ILE A 70 18.87 -12.07 5.26
C ILE A 70 19.73 -11.09 4.47
N ALA A 71 20.19 -9.99 5.09
CA ALA A 71 20.98 -8.93 4.48
C ALA A 71 21.88 -8.26 5.54
N PRO A 72 22.97 -8.93 5.98
CA PRO A 72 23.83 -8.45 7.09
C PRO A 72 24.44 -7.07 6.87
N ASP A 73 24.73 -6.74 5.63
CA ASP A 73 25.25 -5.44 5.18
C ASP A 73 24.24 -4.29 5.34
N LYS A 74 22.96 -4.60 5.40
CA LYS A 74 21.86 -3.63 5.53
C LYS A 74 21.37 -3.44 6.97
N LYS A 75 21.87 -4.16 7.96
CA LYS A 75 21.39 -4.02 9.34
C LYS A 75 21.52 -2.60 9.91
N SER A 76 22.50 -1.83 9.45
CA SER A 76 22.74 -0.46 9.91
C SER A 76 21.68 0.56 9.48
N ILE A 77 20.77 0.18 8.55
CA ILE A 77 19.68 1.06 8.14
C ILE A 77 18.53 1.09 9.16
N VAL A 78 18.46 0.15 10.12
CA VAL A 78 17.45 0.12 11.17
C VAL A 78 17.81 1.14 12.25
N LYS A 79 16.91 2.08 12.50
CA LYS A 79 17.12 3.19 13.43
C LYS A 79 15.97 3.30 14.40
N LEU A 80 16.29 3.39 15.69
CA LEU A 80 15.32 3.76 16.71
C LEU A 80 14.97 5.25 16.55
N TYR A 81 13.68 5.53 16.61
CA TYR A 81 13.15 6.89 16.53
C TYR A 81 12.73 7.36 17.92
N GLU A 82 13.48 8.28 18.52
CA GLU A 82 13.31 8.78 19.89
C GLU A 82 12.95 10.27 19.92
N ASN A 83 12.15 10.74 18.97
CA ASN A 83 11.80 12.17 18.90
C ASN A 83 10.42 12.41 19.54
N HIS A 84 10.18 13.63 20.06
CA HIS A 84 8.89 14.04 20.64
C HIS A 84 7.77 14.12 19.58
N LEU A 85 8.11 14.37 18.31
CA LEU A 85 7.14 14.40 17.23
C LEU A 85 6.77 12.96 16.81
N PRO A 86 5.48 12.60 16.70
CA PRO A 86 5.09 11.27 16.24
C PRO A 86 5.76 10.88 14.94
N ILE A 87 6.20 9.62 14.83
CA ILE A 87 6.99 9.13 13.68
C ILE A 87 6.27 9.34 12.33
N PHE A 88 4.96 9.11 12.26
CA PHE A 88 4.18 9.30 11.03
C PHE A 88 4.05 10.77 10.65
N GLU A 89 3.95 11.66 11.63
CA GLU A 89 3.94 13.10 11.39
C GLU A 89 5.29 13.59 10.88
N LYS A 90 6.39 13.13 11.49
CA LYS A 90 7.77 13.45 11.07
C LYS A 90 8.03 13.14 9.60
N PHE A 91 7.55 12.00 9.13
CA PHE A 91 7.73 11.56 7.75
C PHE A 91 6.55 11.94 6.84
N GLY A 92 5.57 12.70 7.33
CA GLY A 92 4.40 13.12 6.55
C GLY A 92 3.47 11.98 6.12
N ILE A 93 3.57 10.83 6.80
CA ILE A 93 2.80 9.61 6.47
C ILE A 93 1.31 9.82 6.71
N GLU A 94 0.92 10.49 7.80
CA GLU A 94 -0.50 10.78 8.09
C GLU A 94 -1.18 11.55 6.97
N ARG A 95 -0.49 12.57 6.44
CA ARG A 95 -1.01 13.34 5.31
C ARG A 95 -1.15 12.46 4.06
N GLN A 96 -0.16 11.59 3.80
CA GLN A 96 -0.21 10.66 2.68
C GLN A 96 -1.34 9.64 2.84
N ILE A 97 -1.57 9.11 4.04
CA ILE A 97 -2.69 8.21 4.32
C ILE A 97 -4.01 8.91 4.02
N LYS A 98 -4.25 10.11 4.56
CA LYS A 98 -5.47 10.87 4.33
C LYS A 98 -5.75 11.15 2.85
N THR A 99 -4.71 11.45 2.07
CA THR A 99 -4.85 11.74 0.63
C THR A 99 -4.94 10.50 -0.24
N SER A 100 -4.31 9.39 0.17
CA SER A 100 -4.19 8.18 -0.65
C SER A 100 -5.29 7.15 -0.43
N PHE A 101 -6.02 7.17 0.70
CA PHE A 101 -7.08 6.20 1.01
C PHE A 101 -8.51 6.77 0.90
N GLY A 102 -8.65 8.01 0.50
CA GLY A 102 -9.95 8.61 0.23
C GLY A 102 -10.65 8.01 -1.00
N LYS A 103 -11.96 8.23 -1.11
CA LYS A 103 -12.73 7.91 -2.33
C LYS A 103 -12.15 8.63 -3.55
N THR A 104 -11.71 9.89 -3.38
CA THR A 104 -11.08 10.70 -4.40
C THR A 104 -9.58 10.75 -4.16
N VAL A 105 -8.79 10.43 -5.16
CA VAL A 105 -7.33 10.49 -5.14
C VAL A 105 -6.86 11.57 -6.09
N SER A 106 -6.27 12.63 -5.52
CA SER A 106 -5.72 13.74 -6.32
C SER A 106 -4.46 13.32 -7.05
N MET A 107 -4.36 13.68 -8.31
CA MET A 107 -3.20 13.46 -9.16
C MET A 107 -2.52 14.78 -9.50
N GLN A 108 -1.38 14.68 -10.20
CA GLN A 108 -0.70 15.87 -10.73
C GLN A 108 -1.60 16.67 -11.66
N LYS A 109 -1.32 17.97 -11.73
CA LYS A 109 -1.99 18.88 -12.65
C LYS A 109 -3.52 19.04 -12.42
N GLY A 110 -4.02 18.76 -11.22
CA GLY A 110 -5.42 18.95 -10.85
C GLY A 110 -6.38 17.86 -11.34
N ALA A 111 -5.88 16.81 -11.97
CA ALA A 111 -6.64 15.62 -12.27
C ALA A 111 -6.87 14.76 -11.01
N TYR A 112 -7.85 13.88 -11.02
CA TYR A 112 -8.14 13.01 -9.89
C TYR A 112 -8.81 11.70 -10.32
N LEU A 113 -8.64 10.66 -9.50
CA LEU A 113 -9.36 9.40 -9.59
C LEU A 113 -10.52 9.39 -8.60
N VAL A 114 -11.63 8.77 -8.99
CA VAL A 114 -12.70 8.35 -8.07
C VAL A 114 -12.68 6.84 -8.00
N ILE A 115 -12.44 6.31 -6.79
CA ILE A 115 -12.34 4.86 -6.56
C ILE A 115 -13.54 4.44 -5.73
N GLU A 116 -14.37 3.56 -6.28
CA GLU A 116 -15.55 3.03 -5.63
C GLU A 116 -15.49 1.50 -5.54
N HIS A 117 -15.97 1.00 -4.42
CA HIS A 117 -16.09 -0.43 -4.15
C HIS A 117 -17.56 -0.82 -4.24
N THR A 118 -17.84 -1.80 -5.07
CA THR A 118 -19.15 -2.46 -5.11
C THR A 118 -19.03 -3.84 -4.46
N GLU A 119 -20.15 -4.55 -4.31
CA GLU A 119 -20.13 -5.90 -3.77
C GLU A 119 -19.27 -6.88 -4.60
N ALA A 120 -19.23 -6.70 -5.92
CA ALA A 120 -18.60 -7.66 -6.84
C ALA A 120 -17.30 -7.17 -7.48
N LEU A 121 -17.12 -5.86 -7.63
CA LEU A 121 -16.00 -5.28 -8.37
C LEU A 121 -15.63 -3.88 -7.87
N HIS A 122 -14.46 -3.43 -8.26
CA HIS A 122 -14.01 -2.05 -8.04
C HIS A 122 -14.17 -1.25 -9.33
N VAL A 123 -14.58 0.01 -9.20
CA VAL A 123 -14.69 0.95 -10.31
C VAL A 123 -13.74 2.12 -10.06
N ILE A 124 -12.98 2.49 -11.06
CA ILE A 124 -12.08 3.65 -11.03
C ILE A 124 -12.44 4.55 -12.20
N ASP A 125 -12.86 5.77 -11.89
CA ASP A 125 -13.18 6.81 -12.85
C ASP A 125 -12.07 7.86 -12.88
N VAL A 126 -11.65 8.25 -14.08
CA VAL A 126 -10.55 9.21 -14.33
C VAL A 126 -11.11 10.56 -14.71
N ASN A 127 -10.81 11.57 -13.90
CA ASN A 127 -11.29 12.94 -14.11
C ASN A 127 -10.13 13.91 -14.38
N SER A 128 -10.27 14.76 -15.43
CA SER A 128 -9.27 15.78 -15.79
C SER A 128 -9.27 17.01 -14.87
N GLY A 129 -10.30 17.16 -14.01
CA GLY A 129 -10.49 18.38 -13.23
C GLY A 129 -10.83 19.61 -14.09
N ASN A 130 -10.69 20.81 -13.51
CA ASN A 130 -11.02 22.09 -14.16
C ASN A 130 -9.95 22.54 -15.19
N ARG A 131 -9.58 21.67 -16.11
CA ARG A 131 -8.62 22.00 -17.17
C ARG A 131 -9.33 22.50 -18.42
N SER A 132 -9.63 23.78 -18.45
CA SER A 132 -10.00 24.50 -19.67
C SER A 132 -8.78 25.15 -20.31
N ASN A 133 -7.72 24.41 -20.60
CA ASN A 133 -6.63 24.95 -21.42
C ASN A 133 -7.10 25.00 -22.89
N ARG A 134 -7.60 26.18 -23.30
CA ARG A 134 -8.05 26.47 -24.67
C ARG A 134 -6.95 26.34 -25.75
N SER A 135 -5.71 26.06 -25.39
CA SER A 135 -4.56 26.08 -26.31
C SER A 135 -4.01 24.69 -26.69
N LYS A 136 -4.38 23.60 -26.00
CA LYS A 136 -3.98 22.22 -26.33
C LYS A 136 -5.13 21.49 -27.00
N ASN A 137 -4.80 20.60 -27.94
CA ASN A 137 -5.74 19.67 -28.50
C ASN A 137 -6.35 18.80 -27.36
N GLN A 138 -7.67 18.65 -27.34
CA GLN A 138 -8.41 17.89 -26.32
C GLN A 138 -7.89 16.45 -26.19
N GLU A 139 -7.55 15.82 -27.32
CA GLU A 139 -6.96 14.48 -27.38
C GLU A 139 -5.60 14.40 -26.66
N GLU A 140 -4.73 15.39 -26.83
CA GLU A 140 -3.42 15.43 -26.16
C GLU A 140 -3.56 15.61 -24.65
N THR A 141 -4.51 16.44 -24.23
CA THR A 141 -4.80 16.65 -22.81
C THR A 141 -5.37 15.37 -22.18
N ALA A 142 -6.30 14.68 -22.85
CA ALA A 142 -6.86 13.42 -22.40
C ALA A 142 -5.77 12.34 -22.29
N MET A 143 -4.88 12.25 -23.29
CA MET A 143 -3.78 11.30 -23.27
C MET A 143 -2.82 11.55 -22.11
N GLU A 144 -2.43 12.81 -21.87
CA GLU A 144 -1.55 13.19 -20.76
C GLU A 144 -2.16 12.82 -19.39
N VAL A 145 -3.45 13.12 -19.18
CA VAL A 145 -4.15 12.77 -17.94
C VAL A 145 -4.26 11.27 -17.78
N ASN A 146 -4.58 10.53 -18.83
CA ASN A 146 -4.72 9.09 -18.81
C ASN A 146 -3.40 8.37 -18.48
N LEU A 147 -2.26 8.86 -18.95
CA LEU A 147 -0.94 8.30 -18.61
C LEU A 147 -0.63 8.51 -17.13
N ILE A 148 -0.89 9.72 -16.59
CA ILE A 148 -0.73 10.00 -15.15
C ILE A 148 -1.67 9.09 -14.34
N ALA A 149 -2.90 8.94 -14.79
CA ALA A 149 -3.89 8.08 -14.14
C ALA A 149 -3.46 6.61 -14.14
N ALA A 150 -2.92 6.08 -15.24
CA ALA A 150 -2.44 4.70 -15.33
C ALA A 150 -1.34 4.41 -14.29
N SER A 151 -0.37 5.31 -14.12
CA SER A 151 0.68 5.19 -13.10
C SER A 151 0.10 5.25 -11.69
N GLU A 152 -0.83 6.19 -11.43
CA GLU A 152 -1.47 6.30 -10.11
C GLU A 152 -2.38 5.10 -9.81
N ILE A 153 -3.12 4.58 -10.79
CA ILE A 153 -3.93 3.35 -10.64
C ILE A 153 -3.05 2.17 -10.23
N ALA A 154 -1.94 1.93 -10.94
CA ALA A 154 -1.01 0.88 -10.59
C ALA A 154 -0.47 1.03 -9.15
N ARG A 155 -0.19 2.27 -8.71
CA ARG A 155 0.19 2.57 -7.33
C ARG A 155 -0.93 2.28 -6.35
N GLN A 156 -2.17 2.70 -6.63
CA GLN A 156 -3.33 2.51 -5.76
C GLN A 156 -3.71 1.04 -5.59
N LEU A 157 -3.64 0.24 -6.65
CA LEU A 157 -3.90 -1.20 -6.59
C LEU A 157 -2.94 -1.91 -5.62
N LYS A 158 -1.66 -1.53 -5.64
CA LYS A 158 -0.65 -2.05 -4.69
C LYS A 158 -0.86 -1.51 -3.29
N LEU A 159 -1.06 -0.20 -3.14
CA LEU A 159 -1.16 0.48 -1.85
C LEU A 159 -2.37 0.00 -1.03
N ARG A 160 -3.53 -0.16 -1.68
CA ARG A 160 -4.77 -0.63 -1.05
C ARG A 160 -4.90 -2.14 -1.04
N ASP A 161 -3.98 -2.86 -1.65
CA ASP A 161 -4.05 -4.32 -1.91
C ASP A 161 -5.37 -4.73 -2.58
N MET A 162 -5.83 -3.89 -3.52
CA MET A 162 -7.08 -4.14 -4.25
C MET A 162 -6.95 -5.38 -5.11
N GLY A 163 -7.88 -6.31 -4.95
CA GLY A 163 -7.91 -7.58 -5.69
C GLY A 163 -9.32 -7.93 -6.18
N GLY A 164 -9.40 -8.83 -7.12
CA GLY A 164 -10.65 -9.19 -7.79
C GLY A 164 -10.76 -8.52 -9.15
N ILE A 165 -11.96 -8.10 -9.53
CA ILE A 165 -12.25 -7.43 -10.80
C ILE A 165 -12.20 -5.92 -10.57
N ILE A 166 -11.40 -5.23 -11.37
CA ILE A 166 -11.28 -3.77 -11.37
C ILE A 166 -11.63 -3.27 -12.77
N VAL A 167 -12.55 -2.34 -12.88
CA VAL A 167 -12.94 -1.68 -14.12
C VAL A 167 -12.48 -0.23 -14.05
N VAL A 168 -11.71 0.18 -15.06
CA VAL A 168 -11.19 1.54 -15.16
C VAL A 168 -11.85 2.24 -16.32
N ASP A 169 -12.42 3.41 -16.05
CA ASP A 169 -12.98 4.32 -17.04
C ASP A 169 -11.99 5.47 -17.25
N PHE A 170 -11.24 5.38 -18.34
CA PHE A 170 -10.30 6.41 -18.76
C PHE A 170 -11.01 7.49 -19.58
N ILE A 171 -10.44 8.69 -19.63
CA ILE A 171 -10.95 9.75 -20.52
C ILE A 171 -10.88 9.26 -21.95
N ASP A 172 -11.96 9.48 -22.70
CA ASP A 172 -12.10 9.02 -24.08
C ASP A 172 -10.95 9.48 -24.98
N LEU A 173 -10.43 8.54 -25.77
CA LEU A 173 -9.41 8.75 -26.78
C LEU A 173 -9.99 8.40 -28.16
N ASN A 174 -9.84 9.30 -29.12
CA ASN A 174 -10.40 9.14 -30.47
C ASN A 174 -9.59 8.16 -31.31
N THR A 175 -8.25 8.15 -31.14
CA THR A 175 -7.35 7.36 -32.00
C THR A 175 -6.99 6.02 -31.40
N ASN A 176 -7.02 4.95 -32.23
CA ASN A 176 -6.60 3.63 -31.82
C ASN A 176 -5.12 3.59 -31.39
N THR A 177 -4.29 4.45 -31.98
CA THR A 177 -2.88 4.57 -31.62
C THR A 177 -2.71 5.04 -30.18
N ASN A 178 -3.48 6.05 -29.73
CA ASN A 178 -3.43 6.54 -28.36
C ASN A 178 -4.02 5.53 -27.37
N ARG A 179 -5.11 4.85 -27.74
CA ARG A 179 -5.66 3.76 -26.93
C ARG A 179 -4.64 2.64 -26.71
N LYS A 180 -3.91 2.25 -27.75
CA LYS A 180 -2.84 1.27 -27.64
C LYS A 180 -1.69 1.76 -26.75
N LYS A 181 -1.23 3.00 -26.95
CA LYS A 181 -0.17 3.60 -26.11
C LYS A 181 -0.56 3.64 -24.62
N LEU A 182 -1.80 4.00 -24.31
CA LEU A 182 -2.32 3.99 -22.94
C LEU A 182 -2.31 2.57 -22.36
N PHE A 183 -2.79 1.61 -23.12
CA PHE A 183 -2.82 0.21 -22.70
C PHE A 183 -1.42 -0.35 -22.45
N ASP A 184 -0.48 -0.12 -23.37
CA ASP A 184 0.92 -0.55 -23.23
C ASP A 184 1.59 0.13 -22.01
N HIS A 185 1.29 1.41 -21.76
CA HIS A 185 1.78 2.12 -20.58
C HIS A 185 1.24 1.51 -19.29
N LEU A 186 -0.06 1.23 -19.21
CA LEU A 186 -0.65 0.59 -18.02
C LEU A 186 -0.05 -0.79 -17.75
N ILE A 187 0.20 -1.59 -18.79
CA ILE A 187 0.90 -2.89 -18.66
C ILE A 187 2.29 -2.68 -18.07
N ASN A 188 3.02 -1.69 -18.56
CA ASN A 188 4.37 -1.40 -18.08
C ASN A 188 4.36 -0.97 -16.60
N GLU A 189 3.47 -0.07 -16.19
CA GLU A 189 3.32 0.36 -14.79
C GLU A 189 2.95 -0.80 -13.85
N MET A 190 2.08 -1.71 -14.33
CA MET A 190 1.68 -2.90 -13.58
C MET A 190 2.75 -3.99 -13.54
N SER A 191 3.75 -3.96 -14.41
CA SER A 191 4.82 -4.98 -14.46
C SER A 191 5.63 -5.05 -13.16
N ALA A 192 5.71 -3.95 -12.41
CA ALA A 192 6.35 -3.89 -11.09
C ALA A 192 5.51 -4.50 -9.95
N ASP A 193 4.26 -4.92 -10.23
CA ASP A 193 3.43 -5.60 -9.24
C ASP A 193 3.71 -7.10 -9.25
N ARG A 194 4.24 -7.62 -8.12
CA ARG A 194 4.54 -9.05 -7.95
C ARG A 194 3.28 -9.92 -7.85
N THR A 195 2.13 -9.31 -7.59
CA THR A 195 0.85 -10.03 -7.48
C THR A 195 0.35 -10.43 -8.87
N LYS A 196 -0.09 -11.68 -9.00
CA LYS A 196 -0.60 -12.20 -10.28
C LYS A 196 -1.81 -11.37 -10.74
N HIS A 197 -1.71 -10.80 -11.92
CA HIS A 197 -2.75 -9.97 -12.52
C HIS A 197 -2.84 -10.19 -14.02
N LYS A 198 -3.97 -9.76 -14.59
CA LYS A 198 -4.21 -9.78 -16.04
C LYS A 198 -4.96 -8.51 -16.42
N ILE A 199 -4.53 -7.84 -17.46
CA ILE A 199 -5.15 -6.64 -18.01
C ILE A 199 -5.73 -7.00 -19.38
N LEU A 200 -7.01 -6.69 -19.60
CA LEU A 200 -7.65 -6.91 -20.88
C LEU A 200 -7.56 -5.63 -21.73
N PRO A 201 -7.45 -5.77 -23.08
CA PRO A 201 -7.48 -4.62 -23.96
C PRO A 201 -8.75 -3.79 -23.77
N PRO A 202 -8.71 -2.48 -24.09
CA PRO A 202 -9.88 -1.61 -23.97
C PRO A 202 -11.09 -2.19 -24.69
N SER A 203 -12.23 -2.18 -24.03
CA SER A 203 -13.51 -2.57 -24.61
C SER A 203 -13.92 -1.61 -25.72
N ARG A 204 -15.02 -1.93 -26.44
CA ARG A 204 -15.60 -1.00 -27.44
C ARG A 204 -16.03 0.35 -26.85
N PHE A 205 -16.29 0.36 -25.55
CA PHE A 205 -16.68 1.57 -24.78
C PHE A 205 -15.49 2.25 -24.09
N GLY A 206 -14.24 1.88 -24.39
CA GLY A 206 -13.04 2.48 -23.81
C GLY A 206 -12.64 1.92 -22.42
N LEU A 207 -13.47 1.11 -21.76
CA LEU A 207 -13.20 0.57 -20.44
C LEU A 207 -12.06 -0.45 -20.46
N ILE A 208 -11.13 -0.34 -19.50
CA ILE A 208 -10.07 -1.32 -19.28
C ILE A 208 -10.42 -2.17 -18.05
N GLN A 209 -10.38 -3.48 -18.21
CA GLN A 209 -10.62 -4.43 -17.14
C GLN A 209 -9.30 -5.04 -16.66
N ILE A 210 -9.09 -5.01 -15.33
CA ILE A 210 -7.96 -5.62 -14.65
C ILE A 210 -8.51 -6.71 -13.73
N THR A 211 -7.89 -7.88 -13.75
CA THR A 211 -8.10 -8.90 -12.72
C THR A 211 -6.81 -9.06 -11.93
N ARG A 212 -6.88 -8.93 -10.60
CA ARG A 212 -5.74 -9.05 -9.70
C ARG A 212 -6.04 -10.06 -8.59
N GLN A 213 -5.10 -10.94 -8.30
CA GLN A 213 -5.29 -11.95 -7.26
C GLN A 213 -5.45 -11.27 -5.89
N ARG A 214 -6.41 -11.73 -5.07
CA ARG A 214 -6.51 -11.31 -3.67
C ARG A 214 -5.48 -12.07 -2.86
N VAL A 215 -4.48 -11.36 -2.35
CA VAL A 215 -3.41 -11.94 -1.51
C VAL A 215 -3.68 -11.66 -0.04
N ARG A 216 -4.18 -10.46 0.26
CA ARG A 216 -4.52 -9.98 1.61
C ARG A 216 -5.92 -9.34 1.59
N PRO A 217 -6.54 -9.15 2.77
CA PRO A 217 -7.69 -8.28 2.86
C PRO A 217 -7.35 -6.88 2.36
N GLU A 218 -8.26 -6.30 1.59
CA GLU A 218 -8.10 -4.94 1.11
C GLU A 218 -7.94 -3.96 2.26
N MET A 219 -7.00 -3.04 2.13
CA MET A 219 -6.76 -2.00 3.12
C MET A 219 -7.72 -0.83 2.87
N SER A 220 -8.70 -0.68 3.76
CA SER A 220 -9.63 0.44 3.79
C SER A 220 -9.43 1.24 5.08
N ILE A 221 -8.93 2.46 4.97
CA ILE A 221 -8.78 3.37 6.10
C ILE A 221 -9.91 4.39 6.02
N LYS A 222 -10.90 4.23 6.88
CA LYS A 222 -11.98 5.21 7.03
C LYS A 222 -11.47 6.35 7.91
N THR A 223 -11.22 7.50 7.34
CA THR A 223 -10.82 8.71 8.05
C THR A 223 -12.02 9.57 8.46
N LYS A 224 -13.19 9.31 7.85
CA LYS A 224 -14.45 9.98 8.11
C LYS A 224 -15.60 9.00 8.16
N GLU A 225 -16.59 9.31 8.98
CA GLU A 225 -17.83 8.55 9.13
C GLU A 225 -19.04 9.48 9.05
N PRO A 226 -20.22 9.01 8.64
CA PRO A 226 -21.44 9.81 8.70
C PRO A 226 -21.71 10.30 10.13
N SER A 227 -22.05 11.57 10.28
CA SER A 227 -22.41 12.10 11.58
C SER A 227 -23.73 11.47 12.07
N PRO A 228 -23.79 10.97 13.32
CA PRO A 228 -25.04 10.41 13.85
C PRO A 228 -26.12 11.48 14.07
N ASN A 229 -25.77 12.76 14.13
CA ASN A 229 -26.67 13.85 14.52
C ASN A 229 -26.92 14.88 13.42
N THR A 230 -26.19 14.81 12.30
CA THR A 230 -26.30 15.78 11.20
C THR A 230 -26.11 15.08 9.85
N SER A 231 -26.51 15.71 8.74
CA SER A 231 -26.29 15.20 7.39
C SER A 231 -24.84 15.33 6.89
N GLY A 232 -23.89 15.64 7.79
CA GLY A 232 -22.47 15.79 7.48
C GLY A 232 -21.62 14.57 7.82
N GLU A 233 -20.31 14.69 7.60
CA GLU A 233 -19.32 13.69 8.00
C GLU A 233 -18.53 14.19 9.21
N VAL A 234 -18.17 13.28 10.12
CA VAL A 234 -17.28 13.50 11.27
C VAL A 234 -16.00 12.69 11.10
N GLU A 235 -14.94 13.09 11.81
CA GLU A 235 -13.71 12.28 11.84
C GLU A 235 -13.98 10.91 12.46
N ALA A 236 -13.43 9.86 11.85
CA ALA A 236 -13.59 8.50 12.36
C ALA A 236 -12.95 8.36 13.76
N PRO A 237 -13.50 7.52 14.65
CA PRO A 237 -13.00 7.33 16.01
C PRO A 237 -11.51 7.01 16.09
N ILE A 238 -10.97 6.29 15.12
CA ILE A 238 -9.55 5.95 15.06
C ILE A 238 -8.65 7.20 14.96
N VAL A 239 -9.10 8.23 14.23
CA VAL A 239 -8.36 9.51 14.09
C VAL A 239 -8.43 10.31 15.40
N LEU A 240 -9.57 10.25 16.10
CA LEU A 240 -9.75 10.92 17.39
C LEU A 240 -8.92 10.26 18.50
N ILE A 241 -8.84 8.92 18.51
CA ILE A 241 -8.02 8.16 19.47
C ILE A 241 -6.55 8.56 19.34
N ASP A 242 -6.02 8.63 18.12
CA ASP A 242 -4.64 9.05 17.87
C ASP A 242 -4.38 10.49 18.35
N LYS A 243 -5.31 11.42 18.12
CA LYS A 243 -5.20 12.79 18.64
C LYS A 243 -5.19 12.82 20.16
N ILE A 244 -6.07 12.07 20.81
CA ILE A 244 -6.14 12.00 22.28
C ILE A 244 -4.85 11.41 22.84
N ASN A 245 -4.35 10.31 22.29
CA ASN A 245 -3.10 9.69 22.72
C ASN A 245 -1.91 10.65 22.55
N THR A 246 -1.86 11.39 21.44
CA THR A 246 -0.82 12.40 21.20
C THR A 246 -0.88 13.55 22.22
N GLU A 247 -2.07 14.01 22.59
CA GLU A 247 -2.21 15.06 23.61
C GLU A 247 -1.88 14.55 25.01
N LEU A 248 -2.28 13.32 25.36
CA LEU A 248 -1.95 12.70 26.65
C LEU A 248 -0.45 12.46 26.82
N SER A 249 0.27 12.16 25.76
CA SER A 249 1.73 11.96 25.81
C SER A 249 2.54 13.26 25.95
N LYS A 250 1.90 14.41 25.85
CA LYS A 250 2.51 15.73 26.10
C LYS A 250 2.42 16.20 27.58
N ILE A 251 1.62 15.50 28.38
CA ILE A 251 1.44 15.73 29.81
C ILE A 251 2.39 14.87 30.61
#